data_6fd366fac979052bce392ba3e8a2b572
#
_entry.id   6fd366fac979052bce392ba3e8a2b572
#
_cell.length_a   1.000
_cell.length_b   1.000
_cell.length_c   1.000
_cell.angle_alpha   90.00
_cell.angle_beta   90.00
_cell.angle_gamma   90.00
#
_symmetry.space_group_name_H-M   'P 1'
#
loop_
_entity.id
_entity.type
_entity.pdbx_description
1 polymer ?
#
loop_
_entity_poly.entity_id
_entity_poly.type
_entity_poly.pdbx_seq_one_letter_code
_entity_poly.pdbx_strand_id
1 'polypeptide(L)' 'MEPDPVLVSNTREWLLRAKEDLDNAQHDLMATTPFVRDALFHCQQVVEKAMKALLTWHDSAFRKTHNLEELGELCTRIGE' A
#
# COMPACT_ATOMS: atom_id res chain seq x y z
N MET A 1 25.22 5.96 5.92
CA MET A 1 24.88 6.16 4.50
C MET A 1 23.45 6.64 4.41
N GLU A 2 23.22 7.70 3.69
CA GLU A 2 21.87 8.23 3.51
C GLU A 2 21.10 7.45 2.43
N PRO A 3 19.79 7.24 2.61
CA PRO A 3 18.99 6.59 1.58
C PRO A 3 18.96 7.41 0.29
N ASP A 4 18.79 6.72 -0.83
CA ASP A 4 18.61 7.37 -2.13
C ASP A 4 17.35 8.25 -2.07
N PRO A 5 17.48 9.56 -2.39
CA PRO A 5 16.33 10.48 -2.37
C PRO A 5 15.17 10.03 -3.27
N VAL A 6 15.45 9.34 -4.37
CA VAL A 6 14.41 8.83 -5.26
C VAL A 6 13.62 7.70 -4.58
N LEU A 7 14.31 6.78 -3.90
CA LEU A 7 13.63 5.72 -3.13
C LEU A 7 12.78 6.31 -2.00
N VAL A 8 13.31 7.31 -1.30
CA VAL A 8 12.56 8.00 -0.24
C VAL A 8 11.29 8.62 -0.81
N SER A 9 11.41 9.35 -1.92
CA SER A 9 10.27 10.02 -2.55
C SER A 9 9.22 9.02 -3.04
N ASN A 10 9.64 7.96 -3.71
CA ASN A 10 8.73 6.96 -4.25
C ASN A 10 8.03 6.17 -3.12
N THR A 11 8.76 5.83 -2.08
CA THR A 11 8.18 5.15 -0.90
C THR A 11 7.14 6.02 -0.23
N ARG A 12 7.44 7.31 -0.04
CA ARG A 12 6.51 8.27 0.55
C ARG A 12 5.23 8.38 -0.29
N GLU A 13 5.36 8.39 -1.60
CA GLU A 13 4.21 8.46 -2.51
C GLU A 13 3.26 7.26 -2.31
N TRP A 14 3.80 6.05 -2.22
CA TRP A 14 2.99 4.86 -1.94
C TRP A 14 2.30 4.94 -0.58
N LEU A 15 3.02 5.42 0.45
CA LEU A 15 2.44 5.56 1.80
C LEU A 15 1.33 6.61 1.83
N LEU A 16 1.48 7.72 1.09
CA LEU A 16 0.44 8.74 0.99
C LEU A 16 -0.82 8.19 0.33
N ARG A 17 -0.67 7.39 -0.72
CA ARG A 17 -1.80 6.73 -1.38
C ARG A 17 -2.48 5.72 -0.46
N ALA A 18 -1.69 4.98 0.32
CA ALA A 18 -2.25 4.05 1.31
C ALA A 18 -3.07 4.81 2.35
N LYS A 19 -2.56 5.96 2.82
CA LYS A 19 -3.28 6.79 3.78
C LYS A 19 -4.58 7.33 3.21
N GLU A 20 -4.60 7.76 1.95
CA GLU A 20 -5.82 8.22 1.30
C GLU A 20 -6.89 7.12 1.27
N ASP A 21 -6.51 5.89 0.96
CA ASP A 21 -7.44 4.77 0.96
C ASP A 21 -7.94 4.45 2.38
N LEU A 22 -7.07 4.57 3.38
CA LEU A 22 -7.49 4.38 4.77
C LEU A 22 -8.50 5.44 5.19
N ASP A 23 -8.26 6.71 4.85
CA ASP A 23 -9.18 7.81 5.14
C ASP A 23 -10.53 7.58 4.44
N ASN A 24 -10.52 7.10 3.19
CA ASN A 24 -11.74 6.76 2.47
C ASN A 24 -12.50 5.61 3.13
N ALA A 25 -11.80 4.58 3.59
CA ALA A 25 -12.43 3.46 4.30
C ALA A 25 -13.12 3.93 5.59
N GLN A 26 -12.45 4.79 6.35
CA GLN A 26 -13.02 5.36 7.57
C GLN A 26 -14.26 6.20 7.27
N HIS A 27 -14.18 7.04 6.22
CA HIS A 27 -15.30 7.86 5.79
C HIS A 27 -16.52 7.00 5.40
N ASP A 28 -16.29 5.92 4.66
CA ASP A 28 -17.35 4.99 4.24
C ASP A 28 -18.04 4.36 5.45
N LEU A 29 -17.28 4.00 6.48
CA LEU A 29 -17.83 3.37 7.69
C LEU A 29 -18.56 4.37 8.60
N MET A 30 -18.22 5.66 8.52
CA MET A 30 -18.82 6.71 9.35
C MET A 30 -20.09 7.29 8.74
N ALA A 31 -20.47 6.90 7.54
CA ALA A 31 -21.72 7.36 6.91
C ALA A 31 -22.94 6.90 7.73
N THR A 32 -24.04 7.63 7.64
CA THR A 32 -25.30 7.28 8.32
C THR A 32 -25.73 5.84 7.99
N THR A 33 -25.57 5.46 6.72
CA THR A 33 -25.69 4.06 6.28
C THR A 33 -24.31 3.65 5.79
N PRO A 34 -23.55 2.85 6.56
CA PRO A 34 -22.17 2.52 6.20
C PRO A 34 -22.03 1.81 4.85
N PHE A 35 -21.02 2.23 4.09
CA PHE A 35 -20.69 1.61 2.81
C PHE A 35 -19.61 0.53 3.03
N VAL A 36 -20.02 -0.63 3.53
CA VAL A 36 -19.11 -1.68 3.97
C VAL A 36 -18.28 -2.26 2.83
N ARG A 37 -18.88 -2.47 1.66
CA ARG A 37 -18.15 -3.00 0.50
C ARG A 37 -17.07 -2.04 0.02
N ASP A 38 -17.39 -0.76 -0.02
CA ASP A 38 -16.43 0.27 -0.42
C ASP A 38 -15.31 0.37 0.59
N ALA A 39 -15.65 0.29 1.90
CA ALA A 39 -14.64 0.28 2.96
C ALA A 39 -13.69 -0.92 2.82
N LEU A 40 -14.20 -2.11 2.55
CA LEU A 40 -13.39 -3.30 2.33
C LEU A 40 -12.48 -3.15 1.11
N PHE A 41 -13.00 -2.60 0.02
CA PHE A 41 -12.20 -2.32 -1.18
C PHE A 41 -11.03 -1.39 -0.84
N HIS A 42 -11.31 -0.30 -0.12
CA HIS A 42 -10.25 0.64 0.26
C HIS A 42 -9.25 0.02 1.22
N CYS A 43 -9.68 -0.86 2.14
CA CYS A 43 -8.76 -1.61 3.00
C CYS A 43 -7.81 -2.51 2.19
N GLN A 44 -8.31 -3.17 1.15
CA GLN A 44 -7.47 -3.97 0.27
C GLN A 44 -6.44 -3.09 -0.46
N GLN A 45 -6.86 -1.89 -0.88
CA GLN A 45 -5.96 -0.93 -1.51
C GLN A 45 -4.88 -0.43 -0.54
N VAL A 46 -5.21 -0.26 0.75
CA VAL A 46 -4.22 0.10 1.77
C VAL A 46 -3.13 -0.97 1.85
N VAL A 47 -3.52 -2.24 1.92
CA VAL A 47 -2.57 -3.37 1.99
C VAL A 47 -1.69 -3.41 0.75
N GLU A 48 -2.28 -3.29 -0.43
CA GLU A 48 -1.54 -3.29 -1.70
C GLU A 48 -0.48 -2.20 -1.72
N LYS A 49 -0.86 -0.98 -1.39
CA LYS A 49 0.03 0.18 -1.45
C LYS A 49 1.09 0.15 -0.35
N ALA A 50 0.75 -0.38 0.82
CA ALA A 50 1.72 -0.56 1.90
C ALA A 50 2.80 -1.58 1.50
N MET A 51 2.42 -2.68 0.85
CA MET A 51 3.37 -3.66 0.34
C MET A 51 4.26 -3.07 -0.75
N LYS A 52 3.69 -2.28 -1.65
CA LYS A 52 4.47 -1.60 -2.69
C LYS A 52 5.45 -0.59 -2.09
N ALA A 53 5.05 0.11 -1.02
CA ALA A 53 5.95 1.00 -0.29
C ALA A 53 7.13 0.23 0.31
N LEU A 54 6.87 -0.91 0.94
CA LEU A 54 7.91 -1.75 1.54
C LEU A 54 8.89 -2.24 0.46
N LEU A 55 8.38 -2.74 -0.66
CA LEU A 55 9.20 -3.21 -1.77
C LEU A 55 10.04 -2.07 -2.37
N THR A 56 9.44 -0.90 -2.53
CA THR A 56 10.15 0.28 -3.04
C THR A 56 11.28 0.69 -2.11
N TRP A 57 11.02 0.72 -0.80
CA TRP A 57 12.03 1.07 0.20
C TRP A 57 13.23 0.14 0.15
N HIS A 58 13.00 -1.15 -0.08
CA HIS A 58 14.07 -2.15 -0.18
C HIS A 58 14.63 -2.29 -1.60
N ASP A 59 14.24 -1.40 -2.50
CA ASP A 59 14.68 -1.43 -3.92
C ASP A 59 14.44 -2.80 -4.56
N SER A 60 13.34 -3.44 -4.17
CA SER A 60 12.93 -4.74 -4.70
C SER A 60 11.94 -4.53 -5.84
N ALA A 61 12.28 -5.05 -7.02
CA ALA A 61 11.45 -4.87 -8.20
C ALA A 61 10.13 -5.66 -8.08
N PHE A 62 9.06 -5.07 -8.58
CA PHE A 62 7.77 -5.74 -8.72
C PHE A 62 7.09 -5.26 -10.02
N ARG A 63 6.32 -6.15 -10.64
CA ARG A 63 5.58 -5.77 -11.83
C ARG A 63 4.35 -4.96 -11.45
N LYS A 64 3.77 -4.24 -12.41
CA LYS A 64 2.54 -3.51 -12.19
C LYS A 64 1.39 -4.52 -11.99
N THR A 65 0.95 -4.68 -10.77
CA THR A 65 -0.06 -5.66 -10.39
C THR A 65 -0.89 -5.17 -9.20
N HIS A 66 -2.11 -5.72 -9.09
CA HIS A 66 -2.98 -5.55 -7.93
C HIS A 66 -3.14 -6.87 -7.16
N ASN A 67 -2.35 -7.89 -7.52
CA ASN A 67 -2.42 -9.20 -6.90
C ASN A 67 -1.72 -9.18 -5.54
N LEU A 68 -2.51 -9.22 -4.45
CA LEU A 68 -2.00 -9.16 -3.08
C LEU A 68 -1.15 -10.36 -2.71
N GLU A 69 -1.49 -11.53 -3.23
CA GLU A 69 -0.73 -12.75 -2.97
C GLU A 69 0.68 -12.65 -3.55
N GLU A 70 0.78 -12.20 -4.81
CA GLU A 70 2.06 -11.99 -5.48
C GLU A 70 2.92 -10.96 -4.72
N LEU A 71 2.32 -9.84 -4.35
CA LEU A 71 3.03 -8.79 -3.61
C LEU A 71 3.45 -9.28 -2.22
N GLY A 72 2.59 -10.04 -1.55
CA GLY A 72 2.89 -10.63 -0.26
C GLY A 72 4.07 -11.59 -0.32
N GLU A 73 4.14 -12.43 -1.36
CA GLU A 73 5.27 -13.33 -1.55
C GLU A 73 6.57 -12.57 -1.74
N LEU A 74 6.55 -11.49 -2.53
CA LEU A 74 7.73 -10.66 -2.71
C LEU A 74 8.17 -10.02 -1.38
N CYS A 75 7.22 -9.55 -0.59
CA CYS A 75 7.53 -8.96 0.72
C CYS A 75 8.15 -9.98 1.67
N THR A 76 7.72 -11.24 1.65
CA THR A 76 8.30 -12.27 2.52
C THR A 76 9.73 -12.62 2.15
N ARG A 77 10.16 -12.33 0.93
CA ARG A 77 11.53 -12.59 0.48
C ARG A 77 12.51 -11.49 0.86
N ILE A 78 12.00 -10.35 1.31
CA ILE A 78 12.89 -9.27 1.78
C ILE A 78 13.60 -9.78 3.04
N GLY A 79 14.92 -9.79 3.01
CA GLY A 79 15.72 -10.30 4.11
C GLY A 79 16.20 -11.74 3.97
N GLU A 80 15.83 -12.40 2.88
CA GLU A 80 16.39 -13.73 2.55
C GLU A 80 17.82 -13.62 2.02
#